data_344137bb1fc1915ad8c57c3435ab5acb
#
_entry.id   344137bb1fc1915ad8c57c3435ab5acb
#
_cell.length_a   1.000
_cell.length_b   1.000
_cell.length_c   1.000
_cell.angle_alpha   90.00
_cell.angle_beta   90.00
_cell.angle_gamma   90.00
#
_symmetry.space_group_name_H-M   'P 1'
#
loop_
_entity.id
_entity.type
_entity.pdbx_description
1 polymer ?
#
loop_
_entity_poly.entity_id
_entity_poly.type
_entity_poly.pdbx_seq_one_letter_code
_entity_poly.pdbx_strand_id
1 'polypeptide(L)'
;MANTTLTADVVAKMALAILDNELGWLKKIHRGHQEEFSNRVNGYKVGETISIRRPADFTVRSGATLSAQDVIEGKTTLTVDQQIGVDFQFSSTDLTLKVTDMADRIVKPAMTSIVNHLANDVATQMYQGFYNWVGTPGNQINTFAEFALAPQRLDEMAVPVSDRCAILSPTDHWGLVGGQTGLYVQGLAGSAYSAGSLGKIGGVDTYMSQVTPTHTTGTRDDTTPTVNGASQNVTYDTAKDTWTQSLIMQAFDTSSTVTAGDVFTIADVFMVNPKTKAATGILQQFVITTAATATTGAITATISPPIIISGPHQTVDAAPADAAAIVNVGTASTGYRQNMVFHKNAMSLAVVPMEMPQGAYNGSRQSYKDLSVRVIPIYDGTNDISKWRLDLLYGRKLVDPRLGVRLS
;
A
#
# COMPACT_ATOMS: atom_id res chain seq x y z
N MET A 1 14.64 21.04 -43.77
CA MET A 1 14.50 20.22 -42.56
C MET A 1 13.03 20.39 -42.11
N ALA A 2 12.28 19.31 -42.02
CA ALA A 2 10.90 19.39 -41.55
C ALA A 2 10.90 19.82 -40.09
N ASN A 3 10.26 20.92 -39.75
CA ASN A 3 10.00 21.30 -38.36
C ASN A 3 9.17 20.17 -37.73
N THR A 4 9.80 19.43 -36.81
CA THR A 4 9.07 18.50 -35.96
C THR A 4 8.26 19.34 -34.96
N THR A 5 7.04 19.68 -35.33
CA THR A 5 6.07 20.29 -34.43
C THR A 5 5.84 19.33 -33.27
N LEU A 6 5.94 19.81 -32.03
CA LEU A 6 5.69 19.03 -30.81
C LEU A 6 4.20 18.64 -30.82
N THR A 7 3.91 17.45 -31.31
CA THR A 7 2.54 16.92 -31.32
C THR A 7 2.22 16.31 -29.94
N ALA A 8 0.96 16.28 -29.56
CA ALA A 8 0.53 15.63 -28.31
C ALA A 8 0.99 14.18 -28.22
N ASP A 9 1.18 13.51 -29.37
CA ASP A 9 1.71 12.14 -29.45
C ASP A 9 3.17 12.05 -28.97
N VAL A 10 4.02 12.99 -29.36
CA VAL A 10 5.42 13.05 -28.90
C VAL A 10 5.49 13.35 -27.42
N VAL A 11 4.67 14.28 -26.92
CA VAL A 11 4.58 14.61 -25.49
C VAL A 11 4.10 13.42 -24.69
N ALA A 12 3.08 12.70 -25.17
CA ALA A 12 2.55 11.51 -24.51
C ALA A 12 3.58 10.37 -24.45
N LYS A 13 4.36 10.13 -25.51
CA LYS A 13 5.45 9.15 -25.51
C LYS A 13 6.57 9.52 -24.54
N MET A 14 6.98 10.79 -24.49
CA MET A 14 7.96 11.28 -23.53
C MET A 14 7.45 11.15 -22.09
N ALA A 15 6.23 11.59 -21.82
CA ALA A 15 5.60 11.47 -20.51
C ALA A 15 5.56 10.02 -20.03
N LEU A 16 5.22 9.09 -20.92
CA LEU A 16 5.16 7.67 -20.62
C LEU A 16 6.54 7.06 -20.33
N ALA A 17 7.56 7.44 -21.07
CA ALA A 17 8.95 7.01 -20.82
C ALA A 17 9.47 7.52 -19.47
N ILE A 18 9.16 8.76 -19.13
CA ILE A 18 9.52 9.36 -17.83
C ILE A 18 8.76 8.65 -16.71
N LEU A 19 7.46 8.40 -16.88
CA LEU A 19 6.64 7.65 -15.94
C LEU A 19 7.25 6.27 -15.64
N ASP A 20 7.61 5.49 -16.66
CA ASP A 20 8.24 4.17 -16.46
C ASP A 20 9.57 4.29 -15.71
N ASN A 21 10.40 5.28 -16.00
CA ASN A 21 11.69 5.44 -15.32
C ASN A 21 11.55 5.82 -13.83
N GLU A 22 10.62 6.72 -13.51
CA GLU A 22 10.46 7.29 -12.16
C GLU A 22 9.65 6.39 -11.21
N LEU A 23 8.97 5.34 -11.71
CA LEU A 23 8.12 4.46 -10.87
C LEU A 23 8.84 3.77 -9.70
N GLY A 24 10.17 3.60 -9.76
CA GLY A 24 10.96 3.04 -8.68
C GLY A 24 10.39 1.72 -8.11
N TRP A 25 10.07 1.72 -6.82
CA TRP A 25 9.52 0.57 -6.10
C TRP A 25 8.10 0.17 -6.53
N LEU A 26 7.31 1.07 -7.14
CA LEU A 26 5.98 0.76 -7.68
C LEU A 26 6.04 -0.34 -8.76
N LYS A 27 7.19 -0.54 -9.42
CA LYS A 27 7.39 -1.66 -10.35
C LYS A 27 7.33 -3.03 -9.67
N LYS A 28 7.51 -3.09 -8.35
CA LYS A 28 7.51 -4.32 -7.55
C LYS A 28 6.11 -4.72 -7.06
N ILE A 29 5.09 -3.90 -7.30
CA ILE A 29 3.69 -4.20 -6.98
C ILE A 29 3.07 -5.03 -8.10
N HIS A 30 2.08 -5.85 -7.76
CA HIS A 30 1.35 -6.65 -8.73
C HIS A 30 0.49 -5.78 -9.65
N ARG A 31 0.65 -5.93 -10.98
CA ARG A 31 -0.08 -5.20 -12.02
C ARG A 31 -0.85 -6.10 -13.00
N GLY A 32 -0.90 -7.40 -12.74
CA GLY A 32 -1.47 -8.38 -13.67
C GLY A 32 -2.98 -8.29 -13.89
N HIS A 33 -3.74 -7.61 -13.03
CA HIS A 33 -5.19 -7.47 -13.19
C HIS A 33 -5.62 -6.40 -14.20
N GLN A 34 -4.69 -5.68 -14.76
CA GLN A 34 -4.95 -4.64 -15.74
C GLN A 34 -5.48 -5.19 -17.07
N GLU A 35 -5.04 -6.39 -17.45
CA GLU A 35 -5.53 -7.06 -18.68
C GLU A 35 -7.04 -7.35 -18.60
N GLU A 36 -7.59 -7.60 -17.42
CA GLU A 36 -9.02 -7.84 -17.23
C GLU A 36 -9.86 -6.60 -17.54
N PHE A 37 -9.31 -5.41 -17.30
CA PHE A 37 -9.94 -4.14 -17.71
C PHE A 37 -9.77 -3.90 -19.22
N SER A 38 -8.66 -4.31 -19.84
CA SER A 38 -8.37 -4.04 -21.25
C SER A 38 -9.20 -4.88 -22.25
N ASN A 39 -9.68 -6.04 -21.82
CA ASN A 39 -10.44 -6.97 -22.65
C ASN A 39 -11.92 -6.61 -22.85
N ARG A 40 -12.42 -5.55 -22.22
CA ARG A 40 -13.80 -5.07 -22.41
C ARG A 40 -13.88 -4.07 -23.55
N VAL A 41 -14.65 -4.42 -24.59
CA VAL A 41 -14.64 -3.82 -25.94
C VAL A 41 -15.26 -2.41 -26.03
N ASN A 42 -15.93 -1.89 -25.01
CA ASN A 42 -16.69 -0.63 -25.11
C ASN A 42 -16.48 0.30 -23.91
N GLY A 43 -15.33 0.98 -23.87
CA GLY A 43 -15.10 2.11 -22.97
C GLY A 43 -15.17 1.77 -21.48
N TYR A 44 -14.15 2.17 -20.73
CA TYR A 44 -14.16 2.03 -19.27
C TYR A 44 -15.01 3.12 -18.66
N LYS A 45 -15.88 2.74 -17.72
CA LYS A 45 -16.50 3.70 -16.81
C LYS A 45 -15.61 3.87 -15.60
N VAL A 46 -15.36 5.10 -15.19
CA VAL A 46 -14.76 5.39 -13.88
C VAL A 46 -15.64 4.74 -12.81
N GLY A 47 -15.03 4.00 -11.88
CA GLY A 47 -15.74 3.21 -10.89
C GLY A 47 -16.01 1.74 -11.28
N GLU A 48 -15.49 1.28 -12.42
CA GLU A 48 -15.57 -0.14 -12.77
C GLU A 48 -14.75 -0.99 -11.79
N THR A 49 -15.32 -2.14 -11.40
CA THR A 49 -14.73 -3.02 -10.38
C THR A 49 -14.40 -4.38 -10.96
N ILE A 50 -13.25 -4.91 -10.59
CA ILE A 50 -12.87 -6.30 -10.82
C ILE A 50 -12.84 -7.04 -9.48
N SER A 51 -13.37 -8.27 -9.47
CA SER A 51 -13.31 -9.13 -8.30
C SER A 51 -12.09 -10.04 -8.37
N ILE A 52 -11.16 -9.86 -7.43
CA ILE A 52 -9.99 -10.72 -7.25
C ILE A 52 -10.36 -11.80 -6.23
N ARG A 53 -10.28 -13.06 -6.62
CA ARG A 53 -10.55 -14.19 -5.72
C ARG A 53 -9.37 -14.45 -4.80
N ARG A 54 -9.65 -14.74 -3.55
CA ARG A 54 -8.66 -15.22 -2.58
C ARG A 54 -8.61 -16.74 -2.63
N PRO A 55 -7.40 -17.35 -2.59
CA PRO A 55 -7.29 -18.81 -2.58
C PRO A 55 -7.96 -19.40 -1.33
N ALA A 56 -8.63 -20.53 -1.49
CA ALA A 56 -9.16 -21.29 -0.37
C ALA A 56 -8.02 -21.96 0.41
N ASP A 57 -8.17 -22.01 1.73
CA ASP A 57 -7.29 -22.78 2.64
C ASP A 57 -8.02 -24.03 3.12
N PHE A 58 -7.27 -25.09 3.43
CA PHE A 58 -7.79 -26.36 3.91
C PHE A 58 -7.05 -26.81 5.16
N THR A 59 -7.76 -27.52 6.03
CA THR A 59 -7.14 -28.22 7.17
C THR A 59 -6.86 -29.68 6.82
N VAL A 60 -5.72 -30.19 7.25
CA VAL A 60 -5.33 -31.59 7.02
C VAL A 60 -6.04 -32.46 8.07
N ARG A 61 -6.80 -33.47 7.63
CA ARG A 61 -7.34 -34.48 8.54
C ARG A 61 -6.30 -35.55 8.89
N SER A 62 -6.39 -36.09 10.07
CA SER A 62 -5.63 -37.27 10.50
C SER A 62 -6.57 -38.48 10.55
N GLY A 63 -6.08 -39.64 10.05
CA GLY A 63 -6.83 -40.91 10.06
C GLY A 63 -7.59 -41.23 8.76
N ALA A 64 -8.26 -42.38 8.74
CA ALA A 64 -8.86 -42.97 7.54
C ALA A 64 -10.28 -42.42 7.23
N THR A 65 -10.97 -41.84 8.22
CA THR A 65 -12.34 -41.38 8.07
C THR A 65 -12.41 -40.10 7.23
N LEU A 66 -13.25 -40.08 6.20
CA LEU A 66 -13.48 -38.93 5.35
C LEU A 66 -14.12 -37.78 6.16
N SER A 67 -13.54 -36.59 6.09
CA SER A 67 -14.11 -35.35 6.58
C SER A 67 -14.09 -34.33 5.45
N ALA A 68 -15.24 -34.14 4.79
CA ALA A 68 -15.36 -33.17 3.72
C ALA A 68 -15.33 -31.73 4.31
N GLN A 69 -14.64 -30.82 3.63
CA GLN A 69 -14.60 -29.40 3.97
C GLN A 69 -15.24 -28.62 2.83
N ASP A 70 -16.06 -27.63 3.17
CA ASP A 70 -16.64 -26.74 2.17
C ASP A 70 -15.56 -25.81 1.60
N VAL A 71 -15.60 -25.60 0.29
CA VAL A 71 -14.72 -24.66 -0.39
C VAL A 71 -15.35 -23.28 -0.36
N ILE A 72 -14.91 -22.45 0.58
CA ILE A 72 -15.39 -21.07 0.71
C ILE A 72 -14.29 -20.13 0.20
N GLU A 73 -14.52 -19.52 -0.96
CA GLU A 73 -13.63 -18.53 -1.53
C GLU A 73 -14.11 -17.12 -1.15
N GLY A 74 -13.17 -16.30 -0.66
CA GLY A 74 -13.37 -14.87 -0.49
C GLY A 74 -13.03 -14.10 -1.78
N LYS A 75 -13.55 -12.92 -1.93
CA LYS A 75 -13.22 -11.98 -3.02
C LYS A 75 -12.82 -10.62 -2.48
N THR A 76 -11.94 -9.94 -3.20
CA THR A 76 -11.59 -8.54 -2.96
C THR A 76 -11.87 -7.77 -4.24
N THR A 77 -12.48 -6.60 -4.13
CA THR A 77 -12.79 -5.77 -5.30
C THR A 77 -11.71 -4.71 -5.51
N LEU A 78 -11.17 -4.66 -6.72
CA LEU A 78 -10.31 -3.57 -7.21
C LEU A 78 -11.16 -2.62 -8.03
N THR A 79 -11.27 -1.37 -7.61
CA THR A 79 -12.04 -0.33 -8.29
C THR A 79 -11.08 0.68 -8.92
N VAL A 80 -11.35 1.09 -10.15
CA VAL A 80 -10.61 2.15 -10.86
C VAL A 80 -11.40 3.44 -10.71
N ASP A 81 -11.03 4.24 -9.72
CA ASP A 81 -11.78 5.45 -9.32
C ASP A 81 -10.91 6.70 -9.16
N GLN A 82 -9.57 6.55 -9.24
CA GLN A 82 -8.64 7.65 -9.02
C GLN A 82 -8.16 8.24 -10.34
N GLN A 83 -8.55 9.47 -10.61
CA GLN A 83 -8.01 10.25 -11.71
C GLN A 83 -7.12 11.35 -11.16
N ILE A 84 -5.87 11.37 -11.60
CA ILE A 84 -4.90 12.42 -11.27
C ILE A 84 -4.33 13.03 -12.53
N GLY A 85 -3.90 14.28 -12.44
CA GLY A 85 -3.31 14.96 -13.58
C GLY A 85 -2.55 16.19 -13.19
N VAL A 86 -1.78 16.70 -14.12
CA VAL A 86 -1.10 18.00 -14.04
C VAL A 86 -1.45 18.80 -15.28
N ASP A 87 -1.92 20.01 -15.05
CA ASP A 87 -2.27 20.97 -16.10
C ASP A 87 -1.24 22.09 -16.14
N PHE A 88 -0.81 22.46 -17.35
CA PHE A 88 0.09 23.58 -17.56
C PHE A 88 -0.34 24.39 -18.78
N GLN A 89 0.08 25.65 -18.83
CA GLN A 89 -0.30 26.55 -19.89
C GLN A 89 0.90 27.34 -20.44
N PHE A 90 0.81 27.70 -21.71
CA PHE A 90 1.77 28.55 -22.41
C PHE A 90 1.04 29.64 -23.18
N SER A 91 1.63 30.82 -23.24
CA SER A 91 1.24 31.83 -24.22
C SER A 91 1.72 31.43 -25.63
N SER A 92 1.07 31.91 -26.67
CA SER A 92 1.50 31.69 -28.06
C SER A 92 2.91 32.25 -28.31
N THR A 93 3.28 33.30 -27.59
CA THR A 93 4.62 33.91 -27.64
C THR A 93 5.69 32.96 -27.09
N ASP A 94 5.43 32.28 -25.98
CA ASP A 94 6.38 31.31 -25.38
C ASP A 94 6.59 30.09 -26.27
N LEU A 95 5.51 29.59 -26.91
CA LEU A 95 5.56 28.48 -27.86
C LEU A 95 6.41 28.79 -29.09
N THR A 96 6.42 30.05 -29.54
CA THR A 96 7.18 30.48 -30.71
C THR A 96 8.68 30.55 -30.44
N LEU A 97 9.09 30.83 -29.21
CA LEU A 97 10.46 31.15 -28.88
C LEU A 97 11.34 29.98 -28.41
N LYS A 98 10.78 28.88 -27.83
CA LYS A 98 11.61 27.75 -27.32
C LYS A 98 10.83 26.44 -27.19
N VAL A 99 10.72 25.67 -28.27
CA VAL A 99 10.09 24.33 -28.23
C VAL A 99 11.06 23.19 -27.85
N THR A 100 12.36 23.39 -27.98
CA THR A 100 13.36 22.31 -27.87
C THR A 100 13.52 21.72 -26.47
N ASP A 101 13.29 22.46 -25.40
CA ASP A 101 13.55 22.03 -24.02
C ASP A 101 12.27 21.73 -23.20
N MET A 102 11.11 21.68 -23.86
CA MET A 102 9.82 21.50 -23.17
C MET A 102 9.74 20.17 -22.41
N ALA A 103 10.32 19.12 -22.95
CA ALA A 103 10.29 17.78 -22.35
C ALA A 103 10.99 17.78 -20.97
N ASP A 104 12.20 18.30 -20.90
CA ASP A 104 13.01 18.27 -19.67
C ASP A 104 12.58 19.32 -18.65
N ARG A 105 12.11 20.48 -19.12
CA ARG A 105 11.77 21.61 -18.24
C ARG A 105 10.36 21.55 -17.68
N ILE A 106 9.40 20.89 -18.35
CA ILE A 106 7.98 20.92 -18.01
C ILE A 106 7.40 19.52 -17.88
N VAL A 107 7.55 18.67 -18.90
CA VAL A 107 6.93 17.34 -18.89
C VAL A 107 7.54 16.45 -17.79
N LYS A 108 8.86 16.48 -17.63
CA LYS A 108 9.56 15.69 -16.62
C LYS A 108 9.16 16.07 -15.19
N PRO A 109 9.18 17.33 -14.74
CA PRO A 109 8.69 17.71 -13.40
C PRO A 109 7.21 17.37 -13.19
N ALA A 110 6.36 17.57 -14.21
CA ALA A 110 4.95 17.24 -14.14
C ALA A 110 4.74 15.73 -13.92
N MET A 111 5.43 14.88 -14.67
CA MET A 111 5.35 13.43 -14.52
C MET A 111 5.92 12.94 -13.19
N THR A 112 7.03 13.52 -12.72
CA THR A 112 7.60 13.22 -11.40
C THR A 112 6.59 13.54 -10.28
N SER A 113 5.86 14.65 -10.40
CA SER A 113 4.80 15.01 -9.44
C SER A 113 3.66 14.01 -9.44
N ILE A 114 3.23 13.52 -10.62
CA ILE A 114 2.20 12.48 -10.75
C ILE A 114 2.66 11.17 -10.09
N VAL A 115 3.91 10.75 -10.36
CA VAL A 115 4.47 9.52 -9.78
C VAL A 115 4.58 9.62 -8.26
N ASN A 116 5.04 10.75 -7.73
CA ASN A 116 5.14 10.96 -6.29
C ASN A 116 3.78 10.92 -5.61
N HIS A 117 2.76 11.52 -6.23
CA HIS A 117 1.38 11.43 -5.72
C HIS A 117 0.86 10.00 -5.72
N LEU A 118 1.05 9.27 -6.84
CA LEU A 118 0.69 7.86 -6.96
C LEU A 118 1.40 6.99 -5.90
N ALA A 119 2.72 7.22 -5.71
CA ALA A 119 3.50 6.49 -4.73
C ALA A 119 3.03 6.74 -3.29
N ASN A 120 2.74 7.99 -2.94
CA ASN A 120 2.22 8.36 -1.62
C ASN A 120 0.84 7.74 -1.36
N ASP A 121 -0.04 7.77 -2.34
CA ASP A 121 -1.39 7.25 -2.25
C ASP A 121 -1.40 5.71 -2.06
N VAL A 122 -0.59 5.00 -2.84
CA VAL A 122 -0.39 3.55 -2.70
C VAL A 122 0.23 3.21 -1.35
N ALA A 123 1.30 3.90 -0.94
CA ALA A 123 1.97 3.67 0.34
C ALA A 123 1.04 3.94 1.53
N THR A 124 0.18 4.96 1.43
CA THR A 124 -0.81 5.28 2.46
C THR A 124 -1.81 4.15 2.63
N GLN A 125 -2.36 3.62 1.55
CA GLN A 125 -3.29 2.48 1.62
C GLN A 125 -2.60 1.22 2.17
N MET A 126 -1.32 1.01 1.86
CA MET A 126 -0.56 -0.13 2.37
C MET A 126 -0.39 -0.07 3.88
N TYR A 127 0.12 1.04 4.43
CA TYR A 127 0.36 1.11 5.88
C TYR A 127 -0.95 1.11 6.68
N GLN A 128 -2.02 1.70 6.16
CA GLN A 128 -3.32 1.68 6.83
C GLN A 128 -3.95 0.28 6.89
N GLY A 129 -3.54 -0.61 6.00
CA GLY A 129 -4.06 -1.98 5.97
C GLY A 129 -3.13 -3.03 6.56
N PHE A 130 -1.81 -2.80 6.65
CA PHE A 130 -0.89 -3.74 7.26
C PHE A 130 -1.02 -3.70 8.78
N TYR A 131 -1.44 -4.81 9.36
CA TYR A 131 -1.63 -4.93 10.81
C TYR A 131 -0.36 -5.31 11.56
N ASN A 132 0.60 -5.96 10.91
CA ASN A 132 1.87 -6.28 11.53
C ASN A 132 2.77 -5.03 11.60
N TRP A 133 3.14 -4.63 12.82
CA TRP A 133 4.08 -3.54 13.06
C TRP A 133 5.17 -4.05 14.00
N VAL A 134 6.41 -4.09 13.53
CA VAL A 134 7.58 -4.57 14.26
C VAL A 134 8.59 -3.45 14.48
N GLY A 135 9.45 -3.64 15.48
CA GLY A 135 10.39 -2.61 15.94
C GLY A 135 9.79 -1.74 17.04
N THR A 136 10.49 -0.66 17.38
CA THR A 136 10.05 0.33 18.37
C THR A 136 9.62 1.60 17.65
N PRO A 137 8.34 1.99 17.71
CA PRO A 137 7.85 3.17 17.01
C PRO A 137 8.67 4.44 17.33
N GLY A 138 9.16 5.11 16.28
CA GLY A 138 9.96 6.32 16.38
C GLY A 138 11.48 6.12 16.42
N ASN A 139 11.98 4.90 16.61
CA ASN A 139 13.40 4.61 16.49
C ASN A 139 13.85 4.61 15.04
N GLN A 140 15.10 4.98 14.82
CA GLN A 140 15.75 4.87 13.54
C GLN A 140 16.26 3.44 13.34
N ILE A 141 16.00 2.87 12.17
CA ILE A 141 16.53 1.55 11.79
C ILE A 141 17.98 1.74 11.35
N ASN A 142 18.92 1.33 12.19
CA ASN A 142 20.36 1.51 11.93
C ASN A 142 21.16 0.21 11.98
N THR A 143 20.53 -0.90 12.37
CA THR A 143 21.17 -2.21 12.45
C THR A 143 20.46 -3.25 11.57
N PHE A 144 21.21 -4.27 11.15
CA PHE A 144 20.63 -5.41 10.47
C PHE A 144 19.62 -6.16 11.34
N ALA A 145 19.84 -6.23 12.66
CA ALA A 145 18.94 -6.90 13.59
C ALA A 145 17.55 -6.23 13.63
N GLU A 146 17.50 -4.90 13.64
CA GLU A 146 16.23 -4.17 13.57
C GLU A 146 15.52 -4.39 12.24
N PHE A 147 16.24 -4.33 11.13
CA PHE A 147 15.67 -4.62 9.80
C PHE A 147 15.15 -6.05 9.70
N ALA A 148 15.88 -7.03 10.28
CA ALA A 148 15.55 -8.46 10.22
C ALA A 148 14.22 -8.84 10.91
N LEU A 149 13.69 -7.98 11.80
CA LEU A 149 12.38 -8.19 12.42
C LEU A 149 11.24 -8.25 11.40
N ALA A 150 11.35 -7.52 10.29
CA ALA A 150 10.31 -7.52 9.27
C ALA A 150 10.31 -8.80 8.42
N PRO A 151 11.43 -9.25 7.81
CA PRO A 151 11.49 -10.57 7.17
C PRO A 151 11.12 -11.72 8.11
N GLN A 152 11.54 -11.67 9.40
CA GLN A 152 11.17 -12.66 10.41
C GLN A 152 9.64 -12.74 10.55
N ARG A 153 8.95 -11.59 10.70
CA ARG A 153 7.47 -11.58 10.82
C ARG A 153 6.79 -12.12 9.55
N LEU A 154 7.33 -11.84 8.36
CA LEU A 154 6.81 -12.40 7.11
C LEU A 154 6.99 -13.93 7.06
N ASP A 155 8.10 -14.47 7.58
CA ASP A 155 8.34 -15.90 7.65
C ASP A 155 7.39 -16.57 8.65
N GLU A 156 7.13 -15.97 9.81
CA GLU A 156 6.12 -16.42 10.78
C GLU A 156 4.72 -16.48 10.18
N MET A 157 4.40 -15.57 9.27
CA MET A 157 3.13 -15.53 8.52
C MET A 157 3.13 -16.45 7.28
N ALA A 158 4.19 -17.24 7.07
CA ALA A 158 4.37 -18.15 5.92
C ALA A 158 4.27 -17.44 4.56
N VAL A 159 4.75 -16.21 4.46
CA VAL A 159 4.82 -15.45 3.21
C VAL A 159 5.97 -15.97 2.35
N PRO A 160 5.80 -16.15 1.02
CA PRO A 160 6.89 -16.59 0.16
C PRO A 160 8.14 -15.70 0.27
N VAL A 161 9.32 -16.30 0.19
CA VAL A 161 10.60 -15.58 0.31
C VAL A 161 10.95 -14.80 -0.98
N SER A 162 10.42 -15.24 -2.14
CA SER A 162 10.62 -14.56 -3.41
C SER A 162 9.85 -13.25 -3.46
N ASP A 163 10.29 -12.31 -4.30
CA ASP A 163 9.60 -11.06 -4.64
C ASP A 163 9.20 -10.18 -3.42
N ARG A 164 10.00 -10.23 -2.35
CA ARG A 164 9.86 -9.32 -1.22
C ARG A 164 10.56 -7.99 -1.51
N CYS A 165 9.92 -6.90 -1.17
CA CYS A 165 10.39 -5.54 -1.36
C CYS A 165 10.29 -4.75 -0.05
N ALA A 166 11.27 -3.90 0.22
CA ALA A 166 11.27 -2.94 1.32
C ALA A 166 11.29 -1.52 0.80
N ILE A 167 10.46 -0.67 1.40
CA ILE A 167 10.45 0.78 1.22
C ILE A 167 10.94 1.40 2.52
N LEU A 168 12.06 2.10 2.45
CA LEU A 168 12.68 2.75 3.60
C LEU A 168 12.64 4.27 3.43
N SER A 169 12.44 4.97 4.54
CA SER A 169 12.62 6.41 4.59
C SER A 169 14.10 6.77 4.35
N PRO A 170 14.40 7.99 3.87
CA PRO A 170 15.80 8.40 3.71
C PRO A 170 16.62 8.28 5.00
N THR A 171 16.01 8.61 6.15
CA THR A 171 16.69 8.52 7.46
C THR A 171 17.09 7.10 7.80
N ASP A 172 16.16 6.16 7.63
CA ASP A 172 16.37 4.75 7.98
C ASP A 172 17.27 4.04 6.96
N HIS A 173 17.14 4.41 5.68
CA HIS A 173 18.04 3.92 4.64
C HIS A 173 19.49 4.28 4.92
N TRP A 174 19.79 5.56 5.20
CA TRP A 174 21.14 5.99 5.52
C TRP A 174 21.62 5.48 6.88
N GLY A 175 20.72 5.24 7.85
CA GLY A 175 21.06 4.55 9.10
C GLY A 175 21.59 3.14 8.84
N LEU A 176 20.88 2.35 8.01
CA LEU A 176 21.31 1.00 7.62
C LEU A 176 22.62 1.00 6.79
N VAL A 177 22.78 1.95 5.86
CA VAL A 177 24.03 2.13 5.11
C VAL A 177 25.18 2.35 6.10
N GLY A 178 25.02 3.24 7.08
CA GLY A 178 26.01 3.50 8.12
C GLY A 178 26.35 2.27 8.96
N GLY A 179 25.35 1.51 9.35
CA GLY A 179 25.54 0.25 10.10
C GLY A 179 26.29 -0.82 9.31
N GLN A 180 26.07 -0.93 8.01
CA GLN A 180 26.75 -1.91 7.15
C GLN A 180 28.20 -1.56 6.79
N THR A 181 28.54 -0.28 6.76
CA THR A 181 29.94 0.12 6.50
C THR A 181 30.89 -0.33 7.60
N GLY A 182 30.38 -0.60 8.82
CA GLY A 182 31.14 -1.20 9.91
C GLY A 182 31.37 -2.71 9.79
N LEU A 183 30.65 -3.38 8.91
CA LEU A 183 30.79 -4.82 8.65
C LEU A 183 31.78 -5.01 7.51
N TYR A 184 32.98 -5.52 7.76
CA TYR A 184 34.07 -5.77 6.79
C TYR A 184 33.71 -6.76 5.65
N VAL A 185 32.53 -6.68 5.08
CA VAL A 185 32.08 -7.49 3.93
C VAL A 185 32.40 -6.75 2.65
N GLN A 186 33.50 -7.09 1.99
CA GLN A 186 34.06 -6.37 0.83
C GLN A 186 33.07 -6.08 -0.32
N GLY A 187 32.08 -6.93 -0.58
CA GLY A 187 31.16 -6.74 -1.71
C GLY A 187 30.01 -5.77 -1.39
N LEU A 188 29.33 -5.96 -0.27
CA LEU A 188 28.19 -5.10 0.13
C LEU A 188 28.65 -3.78 0.72
N ALA A 189 29.70 -3.77 1.54
CA ALA A 189 30.24 -2.56 2.12
C ALA A 189 30.81 -1.61 1.05
N GLY A 190 31.41 -2.14 -0.01
CA GLY A 190 31.91 -1.33 -1.13
C GLY A 190 30.80 -0.62 -1.91
N SER A 191 29.69 -1.27 -2.21
CA SER A 191 28.55 -0.68 -2.91
C SER A 191 27.73 0.25 -1.99
N ALA A 192 27.59 -0.08 -0.72
CA ALA A 192 26.94 0.79 0.27
C ALA A 192 27.73 2.09 0.45
N TYR A 193 29.06 2.00 0.58
CA TYR A 193 29.91 3.18 0.75
C TYR A 193 30.02 4.04 -0.53
N SER A 194 30.17 3.43 -1.71
CA SER A 194 30.40 4.16 -2.96
C SER A 194 29.13 4.68 -3.61
N ALA A 195 28.03 3.95 -3.52
CA ALA A 195 26.78 4.25 -4.22
C ALA A 195 25.57 4.48 -3.29
N GLY A 196 25.73 4.32 -1.96
CA GLY A 196 24.60 4.38 -1.02
C GLY A 196 23.54 3.31 -1.28
N SER A 197 23.89 2.25 -2.01
CA SER A 197 22.95 1.18 -2.39
C SER A 197 23.03 0.03 -1.39
N LEU A 198 21.91 -0.29 -0.79
CA LEU A 198 21.77 -1.45 0.10
C LEU A 198 21.54 -2.76 -0.68
N GLY A 199 21.08 -2.68 -1.93
CA GLY A 199 20.82 -3.85 -2.76
C GLY A 199 19.79 -4.78 -2.14
N LYS A 200 20.14 -6.06 -2.01
CA LYS A 200 19.31 -7.09 -1.41
C LYS A 200 19.80 -7.45 -0.02
N ILE A 201 19.01 -7.16 1.02
CA ILE A 201 19.32 -7.46 2.41
C ILE A 201 18.33 -8.49 2.93
N GLY A 202 18.79 -9.55 3.58
CA GLY A 202 17.91 -10.57 4.17
C GLY A 202 16.91 -11.18 3.18
N GLY A 203 17.26 -11.27 1.90
CA GLY A 203 16.36 -11.77 0.86
C GLY A 203 15.35 -10.74 0.32
N VAL A 204 15.40 -9.49 0.79
CA VAL A 204 14.45 -8.41 0.45
C VAL A 204 15.14 -7.36 -0.42
N ASP A 205 14.52 -6.99 -1.53
CA ASP A 205 14.97 -5.87 -2.39
C ASP A 205 14.67 -4.55 -1.70
N THR A 206 15.68 -3.72 -1.38
CA THR A 206 15.49 -2.47 -0.63
C THR A 206 15.45 -1.25 -1.54
N TYR A 207 14.50 -0.37 -1.30
CA TYR A 207 14.31 0.90 -2.00
C TYR A 207 14.24 2.06 -1.01
N MET A 208 14.95 3.13 -1.28
CA MET A 208 14.76 4.39 -0.60
C MET A 208 13.60 5.14 -1.25
N SER A 209 12.69 5.68 -0.46
CA SER A 209 11.62 6.52 -0.95
C SER A 209 11.48 7.78 -0.10
N GLN A 210 11.53 8.93 -0.75
CA GLN A 210 11.26 10.22 -0.12
C GLN A 210 9.78 10.35 0.30
N VAL A 211 8.90 9.60 -0.36
CA VAL A 211 7.45 9.64 -0.18
C VAL A 211 6.97 8.58 0.82
N THR A 212 7.84 8.17 1.75
CA THR A 212 7.45 7.26 2.84
C THR A 212 6.45 7.96 3.77
N PRO A 213 5.23 7.41 3.96
CA PRO A 213 4.19 8.10 4.71
C PRO A 213 4.52 8.16 6.20
N THR A 214 3.98 9.18 6.86
CA THR A 214 3.98 9.31 8.31
C THR A 214 2.57 9.04 8.82
N HIS A 215 2.43 8.08 9.74
CA HIS A 215 1.18 7.81 10.43
C HIS A 215 1.12 8.61 11.71
N THR A 216 0.09 9.43 11.89
CA THR A 216 -0.19 10.09 13.17
C THR A 216 -1.26 9.30 13.89
N THR A 217 -0.93 8.79 15.06
CA THR A 217 -1.83 8.03 15.91
C THR A 217 -2.97 8.90 16.42
N GLY A 218 -4.12 8.28 16.72
CA GLY A 218 -5.25 8.97 17.33
C GLY A 218 -4.91 9.57 18.70
N THR A 219 -5.81 10.40 19.22
CA THR A 219 -5.69 11.01 20.57
C THR A 219 -5.89 10.00 21.70
N ARG A 220 -5.82 8.73 21.37
CA ARG A 220 -6.01 7.57 22.27
C ARG A 220 -5.67 7.91 23.70
N ASP A 221 -6.56 7.58 24.57
CA ASP A 221 -6.39 7.86 25.99
C ASP A 221 -5.23 7.07 26.61
N ASP A 222 -4.54 7.67 27.61
CA ASP A 222 -3.52 6.99 28.40
C ASP A 222 -4.12 5.95 29.37
N THR A 223 -5.45 5.91 29.55
CA THR A 223 -6.11 4.83 30.28
C THR A 223 -6.02 3.53 29.45
N THR A 224 -5.98 2.41 30.13
CA THR A 224 -5.89 1.11 29.47
C THR A 224 -7.25 0.76 28.85
N PRO A 225 -7.45 0.94 27.54
CA PRO A 225 -8.70 0.54 26.92
C PRO A 225 -8.87 -0.97 27.00
N THR A 226 -10.12 -1.42 27.03
CA THR A 226 -10.46 -2.84 27.16
C THR A 226 -11.51 -3.24 26.15
N VAL A 227 -11.62 -4.54 25.91
CA VAL A 227 -12.68 -5.11 25.07
C VAL A 227 -14.02 -5.02 25.81
N ASN A 228 -15.07 -4.58 25.16
CA ASN A 228 -16.40 -4.48 25.72
C ASN A 228 -17.26 -5.68 25.32
N GLY A 229 -17.32 -6.65 26.18
CA GLY A 229 -18.03 -7.91 25.97
C GLY A 229 -17.15 -9.04 25.46
N ALA A 230 -17.38 -10.25 25.96
CA ALA A 230 -16.64 -11.45 25.58
C ALA A 230 -17.04 -11.96 24.19
N SER A 231 -16.20 -12.85 23.63
CA SER A 231 -16.50 -13.62 22.43
C SER A 231 -16.82 -12.78 21.19
N GLN A 232 -16.16 -11.63 21.05
CA GLN A 232 -16.26 -10.83 19.83
C GLN A 232 -15.42 -11.46 18.70
N ASN A 233 -15.85 -12.63 18.22
CA ASN A 233 -15.27 -13.34 17.10
C ASN A 233 -16.28 -13.46 15.96
N VAL A 234 -15.80 -13.71 14.75
CA VAL A 234 -16.60 -13.89 13.55
C VAL A 234 -16.23 -15.19 12.84
N THR A 235 -17.11 -15.66 11.99
CA THR A 235 -16.81 -16.77 11.08
C THR A 235 -16.12 -16.25 9.82
N TYR A 236 -15.34 -17.11 9.16
CA TYR A 236 -14.73 -16.76 7.88
C TYR A 236 -15.77 -16.35 6.85
N ASP A 237 -16.91 -17.03 6.80
CA ASP A 237 -17.98 -16.74 5.83
C ASP A 237 -18.49 -15.30 5.93
N THR A 238 -18.55 -14.75 7.14
CA THR A 238 -18.96 -13.36 7.37
C THR A 238 -17.88 -12.35 6.92
N ALA A 239 -16.60 -12.67 7.12
CA ALA A 239 -15.49 -11.74 6.88
C ALA A 239 -14.76 -11.97 5.56
N LYS A 240 -15.10 -12.97 4.77
CA LYS A 240 -14.36 -13.45 3.59
C LYS A 240 -14.10 -12.39 2.53
N ASP A 241 -15.04 -11.47 2.32
CA ASP A 241 -14.95 -10.47 1.25
C ASP A 241 -14.26 -9.18 1.70
N THR A 242 -14.42 -8.78 2.96
CA THR A 242 -13.84 -7.55 3.51
C THR A 242 -12.52 -7.76 4.25
N TRP A 243 -12.34 -8.94 4.87
CA TRP A 243 -11.25 -9.27 5.79
C TRP A 243 -11.19 -8.32 6.99
N THR A 244 -12.36 -7.86 7.42
CA THR A 244 -12.54 -6.95 8.56
C THR A 244 -13.69 -7.41 9.43
N GLN A 245 -13.71 -6.92 10.67
CA GLN A 245 -14.84 -7.05 11.57
C GLN A 245 -15.01 -5.78 12.40
N SER A 246 -16.17 -5.61 13.02
CA SER A 246 -16.43 -4.61 14.04
C SER A 246 -15.99 -5.15 15.41
N LEU A 247 -15.23 -4.35 16.17
CA LEU A 247 -14.83 -4.61 17.55
C LEU A 247 -15.32 -3.48 18.44
N ILE A 248 -15.98 -3.83 19.54
CA ILE A 248 -16.44 -2.86 20.53
C ILE A 248 -15.39 -2.79 21.64
N MET A 249 -14.89 -1.61 21.89
CA MET A 249 -13.89 -1.30 22.92
C MET A 249 -14.45 -0.27 23.88
N GLN A 250 -14.00 -0.27 25.14
CA GLN A 250 -14.44 0.64 26.19
C GLN A 250 -13.26 1.19 27.00
N ALA A 251 -13.55 2.03 27.97
CA ALA A 251 -12.58 2.71 28.84
C ALA A 251 -11.71 3.74 28.08
N PHE A 252 -12.29 4.39 27.10
CA PHE A 252 -11.73 5.59 26.48
C PHE A 252 -12.29 6.86 27.12
N ASP A 253 -11.54 7.95 27.10
CA ASP A 253 -12.10 9.25 27.40
C ASP A 253 -13.12 9.67 26.35
N THR A 254 -14.11 10.45 26.77
CA THR A 254 -15.09 11.03 25.85
C THR A 254 -14.35 11.92 24.82
N SER A 255 -14.61 11.69 23.55
CA SER A 255 -13.97 12.36 22.42
C SER A 255 -12.57 11.86 22.06
N SER A 256 -12.04 10.82 22.70
CA SER A 256 -10.84 10.12 22.22
C SER A 256 -11.06 9.57 20.81
N THR A 257 -10.03 9.66 19.97
CA THR A 257 -10.10 9.20 18.58
C THR A 257 -9.12 8.08 18.34
N VAL A 258 -9.52 7.15 17.50
CA VAL A 258 -8.63 6.18 16.84
C VAL A 258 -8.60 6.47 15.36
N THR A 259 -7.44 6.37 14.72
CA THR A 259 -7.26 6.69 13.31
C THR A 259 -7.05 5.42 12.47
N ALA A 260 -7.39 5.51 11.18
CA ALA A 260 -7.06 4.43 10.25
C ALA A 260 -5.54 4.23 10.18
N GLY A 261 -5.10 3.00 10.45
CA GLY A 261 -3.67 2.69 10.57
C GLY A 261 -3.16 2.54 12.00
N ASP A 262 -3.95 2.86 13.03
CA ASP A 262 -3.59 2.54 14.42
C ASP A 262 -3.52 1.03 14.62
N VAL A 263 -2.45 0.56 15.29
CA VAL A 263 -2.23 -0.85 15.60
C VAL A 263 -2.30 -1.06 17.10
N PHE A 264 -2.91 -2.17 17.48
CA PHE A 264 -3.03 -2.59 18.87
C PHE A 264 -2.99 -4.11 19.00
N THR A 265 -2.79 -4.58 20.22
CA THR A 265 -2.90 -6.00 20.60
C THR A 265 -3.95 -6.16 21.68
N ILE A 266 -4.51 -7.35 21.82
CA ILE A 266 -5.46 -7.72 22.88
C ILE A 266 -4.77 -8.77 23.76
N ALA A 267 -4.88 -8.63 25.06
CA ALA A 267 -4.33 -9.60 26.00
C ALA A 267 -4.90 -11.00 25.76
N ASP A 268 -4.05 -12.00 25.86
CA ASP A 268 -4.37 -13.43 25.70
C ASP A 268 -4.99 -13.83 24.35
N VAL A 269 -4.82 -13.01 23.32
CA VAL A 269 -5.21 -13.33 21.95
C VAL A 269 -3.94 -13.50 21.11
N PHE A 270 -3.54 -14.76 20.88
CA PHE A 270 -2.29 -15.06 20.19
C PHE A 270 -2.51 -15.38 18.71
N MET A 271 -1.53 -14.99 17.91
CA MET A 271 -1.46 -15.33 16.50
C MET A 271 -1.28 -16.82 16.32
N VAL A 272 -1.95 -17.42 15.35
CA VAL A 272 -1.75 -18.81 14.96
C VAL A 272 -0.90 -18.91 13.71
N ASN A 273 -0.13 -19.99 13.61
CA ASN A 273 0.60 -20.30 12.39
C ASN A 273 -0.40 -20.58 11.25
N PRO A 274 -0.30 -19.89 10.11
CA PRO A 274 -1.26 -20.03 9.01
C PRO A 274 -1.37 -21.46 8.45
N LYS A 275 -0.33 -22.27 8.59
CA LYS A 275 -0.31 -23.65 8.06
C LYS A 275 -0.71 -24.69 9.07
N THR A 276 -0.17 -24.63 10.29
CA THR A 276 -0.41 -25.64 11.32
C THR A 276 -1.59 -25.32 12.23
N LYS A 277 -2.07 -24.06 12.21
CA LYS A 277 -3.13 -23.53 13.11
C LYS A 277 -2.79 -23.64 14.61
N ALA A 278 -1.52 -23.85 14.93
CA ALA A 278 -1.03 -23.85 16.30
C ALA A 278 -0.72 -22.41 16.77
N ALA A 279 -1.02 -22.11 18.04
CA ALA A 279 -0.67 -20.82 18.64
C ALA A 279 0.85 -20.61 18.63
N THR A 280 1.28 -19.41 18.27
CA THR A 280 2.71 -19.06 18.17
C THR A 280 3.28 -18.48 19.48
N GLY A 281 2.42 -18.13 20.44
CA GLY A 281 2.81 -17.42 21.65
C GLY A 281 3.08 -15.92 21.45
N ILE A 282 2.84 -15.40 20.25
CA ILE A 282 2.96 -13.98 19.91
C ILE A 282 1.56 -13.37 19.86
N LEU A 283 1.34 -12.25 20.56
CA LEU A 283 0.05 -11.56 20.51
C LEU A 283 -0.28 -11.12 19.09
N GLN A 284 -1.53 -11.38 18.67
CA GLN A 284 -2.02 -10.93 17.38
C GLN A 284 -2.15 -9.40 17.38
N GLN A 285 -1.57 -8.78 16.38
CA GLN A 285 -1.74 -7.36 16.11
C GLN A 285 -2.95 -7.13 15.21
N PHE A 286 -3.71 -6.08 15.52
CA PHE A 286 -4.87 -5.65 14.75
C PHE A 286 -4.68 -4.21 14.32
N VAL A 287 -5.08 -3.89 13.08
CA VAL A 287 -5.08 -2.51 12.58
C VAL A 287 -6.51 -2.00 12.50
N ILE A 288 -6.72 -0.74 12.86
CA ILE A 288 -7.96 -0.02 12.67
C ILE A 288 -8.01 0.47 11.22
N THR A 289 -9.05 0.05 10.48
CA THR A 289 -9.19 0.40 9.06
C THR A 289 -10.02 1.64 8.82
N THR A 290 -10.87 2.03 9.78
CA THR A 290 -11.73 3.21 9.68
C THR A 290 -11.62 4.01 10.97
N ALA A 291 -11.37 5.30 10.85
CA ALA A 291 -11.30 6.20 12.01
C ALA A 291 -12.63 6.21 12.78
N ALA A 292 -12.54 6.24 14.10
CA ALA A 292 -13.70 6.31 14.98
C ALA A 292 -13.41 7.22 16.20
N THR A 293 -14.48 7.77 16.76
CA THR A 293 -14.42 8.64 17.94
C THR A 293 -15.22 8.01 19.08
N ALA A 294 -14.69 8.12 20.29
CA ALA A 294 -15.33 7.61 21.49
C ALA A 294 -16.66 8.37 21.76
N THR A 295 -17.69 7.60 21.99
CA THR A 295 -18.97 8.11 22.48
C THR A 295 -19.25 7.48 23.85
N THR A 296 -19.39 8.30 24.87
CA THR A 296 -19.60 7.82 26.26
C THR A 296 -18.55 6.80 26.74
N GLY A 297 -17.29 6.97 26.30
CA GLY A 297 -16.20 6.07 26.69
C GLY A 297 -16.10 4.75 25.92
N ALA A 298 -16.92 4.55 24.89
CA ALA A 298 -16.87 3.37 24.03
C ALA A 298 -16.54 3.75 22.58
N ILE A 299 -15.82 2.87 21.91
CA ILE A 299 -15.50 2.97 20.47
C ILE A 299 -15.92 1.67 19.80
N THR A 300 -16.65 1.78 18.69
CA THR A 300 -16.87 0.68 17.77
C THR A 300 -15.94 0.88 16.58
N ALA A 301 -14.87 0.10 16.52
CA ALA A 301 -13.87 0.20 15.46
C ALA A 301 -13.98 -0.94 14.46
N THR A 302 -13.72 -0.65 13.18
CA THR A 302 -13.51 -1.68 12.16
C THR A 302 -12.06 -2.09 12.15
N ILE A 303 -11.77 -3.36 12.43
CA ILE A 303 -10.43 -3.91 12.57
C ILE A 303 -10.11 -4.93 11.47
N SER A 304 -8.83 -5.10 11.18
CA SER A 304 -8.25 -6.15 10.33
C SER A 304 -6.99 -6.71 11.02
N PRO A 305 -6.74 -8.04 11.01
CA PRO A 305 -7.58 -9.11 10.49
C PRO A 305 -8.83 -9.35 11.37
N PRO A 306 -9.85 -10.08 10.85
CA PRO A 306 -10.97 -10.51 11.68
C PRO A 306 -10.53 -11.57 12.70
N ILE A 307 -11.17 -11.61 13.85
CA ILE A 307 -10.94 -12.58 14.93
C ILE A 307 -11.68 -13.87 14.58
N ILE A 308 -10.97 -14.83 13.98
CA ILE A 308 -11.49 -16.14 13.59
C ILE A 308 -10.78 -17.20 14.42
N ILE A 309 -11.52 -17.92 15.26
CA ILE A 309 -10.98 -18.87 16.25
C ILE A 309 -10.94 -20.31 15.78
N SER A 310 -11.48 -20.63 14.61
CA SER A 310 -11.53 -21.99 14.10
C SER A 310 -11.61 -22.07 12.58
N GLY A 311 -11.29 -23.23 12.03
CA GLY A 311 -11.39 -23.53 10.61
C GLY A 311 -10.14 -23.22 9.80
N PRO A 312 -10.20 -23.42 8.46
CA PRO A 312 -9.03 -23.24 7.57
C PRO A 312 -8.42 -21.84 7.60
N HIS A 313 -9.24 -20.83 7.83
CA HIS A 313 -8.84 -19.42 7.86
C HIS A 313 -8.71 -18.85 9.29
N GLN A 314 -8.43 -19.70 10.27
CA GLN A 314 -8.20 -19.28 11.65
C GLN A 314 -7.07 -18.24 11.73
N THR A 315 -7.31 -17.13 12.44
CA THR A 315 -6.36 -16.02 12.63
C THR A 315 -5.78 -15.97 14.03
N VAL A 316 -6.56 -16.38 15.03
CA VAL A 316 -6.19 -16.34 16.45
C VAL A 316 -6.54 -17.67 17.15
N ASP A 317 -5.90 -17.91 18.27
CA ASP A 317 -6.13 -19.12 19.09
C ASP A 317 -7.41 -19.06 19.93
N ALA A 318 -7.76 -17.88 20.46
CA ALA A 318 -8.90 -17.67 21.32
C ALA A 318 -9.65 -16.37 20.99
N ALA A 319 -10.93 -16.32 21.30
CA ALA A 319 -11.71 -15.10 21.30
C ALA A 319 -11.31 -14.20 22.48
N PRO A 320 -11.38 -12.86 22.32
CA PRO A 320 -11.10 -11.96 23.43
C PRO A 320 -12.08 -12.17 24.59
N ALA A 321 -11.56 -12.13 25.81
CA ALA A 321 -12.38 -12.11 27.01
C ALA A 321 -13.02 -10.73 27.20
N ASP A 322 -14.10 -10.67 28.00
CA ASP A 322 -14.62 -9.39 28.44
C ASP A 322 -13.57 -8.65 29.31
N ALA A 323 -13.48 -7.36 29.13
CA ALA A 323 -12.49 -6.51 29.79
C ALA A 323 -11.02 -6.90 29.52
N ALA A 324 -10.73 -7.71 28.48
CA ALA A 324 -9.36 -7.98 28.04
C ALA A 324 -8.63 -6.65 27.70
N ALA A 325 -7.43 -6.47 28.24
CA ALA A 325 -6.68 -5.24 28.07
C ALA A 325 -6.22 -5.08 26.60
N ILE A 326 -6.36 -3.86 26.10
CA ILE A 326 -5.90 -3.45 24.77
C ILE A 326 -4.62 -2.62 24.94
N VAL A 327 -3.55 -3.03 24.25
CA VAL A 327 -2.28 -2.31 24.24
C VAL A 327 -2.07 -1.72 22.87
N ASN A 328 -2.06 -0.40 22.79
CA ASN A 328 -1.81 0.34 21.56
C ASN A 328 -0.31 0.38 21.23
N VAL A 329 0.04 0.26 19.95
CA VAL A 329 1.40 0.44 19.47
C VAL A 329 1.68 1.93 19.26
N GLY A 330 2.76 2.45 19.85
CA GLY A 330 3.14 3.87 19.81
C GLY A 330 2.35 4.73 20.81
N THR A 331 2.79 5.98 20.93
CA THR A 331 2.19 7.00 21.83
C THR A 331 1.06 7.73 21.12
N ALA A 332 0.07 8.21 21.87
CA ALA A 332 -1.04 9.01 21.36
C ALA A 332 -0.58 10.30 20.68
N SER A 333 -1.32 10.75 19.68
CA SER A 333 -1.10 12.01 18.94
C SER A 333 0.33 12.19 18.40
N THR A 334 1.04 11.10 18.12
CA THR A 334 2.44 11.12 17.70
C THR A 334 2.58 10.61 16.27
N GLY A 335 3.40 11.32 15.48
CA GLY A 335 3.70 10.93 14.09
C GLY A 335 4.85 9.94 14.01
N TYR A 336 4.63 8.81 13.34
CA TYR A 336 5.62 7.75 13.13
C TYR A 336 5.83 7.49 11.64
N ARG A 337 7.08 7.48 11.20
CA ARG A 337 7.43 7.09 9.82
C ARG A 337 7.07 5.62 9.61
N GLN A 338 6.52 5.30 8.45
CA GLN A 338 6.07 3.97 8.13
C GLN A 338 6.95 3.34 7.05
N ASN A 339 8.06 2.72 7.47
CA ASN A 339 8.79 1.82 6.58
C ASN A 339 7.98 0.55 6.40
N MET A 340 8.03 -0.04 5.22
CA MET A 340 7.22 -1.21 4.89
C MET A 340 8.05 -2.27 4.19
N VAL A 341 7.85 -3.52 4.58
CA VAL A 341 8.39 -4.70 3.89
C VAL A 341 7.20 -5.55 3.46
N PHE A 342 7.11 -5.86 2.18
CA PHE A 342 5.96 -6.55 1.64
C PHE A 342 6.33 -7.48 0.48
N HIS A 343 5.45 -8.44 0.23
CA HIS A 343 5.51 -9.30 -0.95
C HIS A 343 4.73 -8.66 -2.10
N LYS A 344 5.17 -8.87 -3.34
CA LYS A 344 4.57 -8.32 -4.57
C LYS A 344 3.04 -8.41 -4.62
N ASN A 345 2.46 -9.52 -4.17
CA ASN A 345 1.02 -9.78 -4.22
C ASN A 345 0.22 -9.14 -3.07
N ALA A 346 0.86 -8.40 -2.15
CA ALA A 346 0.17 -7.70 -1.08
C ALA A 346 -0.78 -6.63 -1.63
N MET A 347 -0.31 -5.91 -2.62
CA MET A 347 -0.99 -4.77 -3.23
C MET A 347 -1.19 -4.98 -4.73
N SER A 348 -2.34 -4.60 -5.25
CA SER A 348 -2.61 -4.55 -6.70
C SER A 348 -2.82 -3.11 -7.14
N LEU A 349 -2.14 -2.74 -8.21
CA LEU A 349 -2.25 -1.45 -8.89
C LEU A 349 -2.66 -1.70 -10.33
N ALA A 350 -3.72 -1.05 -10.79
CA ALA A 350 -4.16 -1.08 -12.18
C ALA A 350 -4.19 0.34 -12.74
N VAL A 351 -3.47 0.57 -13.82
CA VAL A 351 -3.53 1.83 -14.59
C VAL A 351 -4.31 1.57 -15.86
N VAL A 352 -5.38 2.32 -16.06
CA VAL A 352 -6.32 2.09 -17.16
C VAL A 352 -6.24 3.21 -18.18
N PRO A 353 -6.21 2.90 -19.48
CA PRO A 353 -6.21 3.91 -20.53
C PRO A 353 -7.55 4.67 -20.55
N MET A 354 -7.48 5.99 -20.35
CA MET A 354 -8.65 6.86 -20.40
C MET A 354 -9.14 7.05 -21.83
N GLU A 355 -10.46 7.15 -22.00
CA GLU A 355 -11.06 7.47 -23.27
C GLU A 355 -10.79 8.91 -23.70
N MET A 356 -10.66 9.13 -25.00
CA MET A 356 -10.49 10.45 -25.57
C MET A 356 -11.86 11.12 -25.72
N PRO A 357 -12.08 12.34 -25.14
CA PRO A 357 -13.35 13.04 -25.30
C PRO A 357 -13.63 13.38 -26.77
N GLN A 358 -14.89 13.25 -27.17
CA GLN A 358 -15.31 13.73 -28.47
C GLN A 358 -15.15 15.27 -28.50
N GLY A 359 -14.33 15.78 -29.38
CA GLY A 359 -14.00 17.20 -29.47
C GLY A 359 -12.62 17.57 -28.93
N ALA A 360 -11.85 16.65 -28.35
CA ALA A 360 -10.44 16.88 -28.07
C ALA A 360 -9.64 16.91 -29.39
N TYR A 361 -9.37 18.14 -29.85
CA TYR A 361 -8.56 18.32 -31.06
C TYR A 361 -7.10 17.98 -30.76
N ASN A 362 -6.49 17.11 -31.58
CA ASN A 362 -5.07 16.67 -31.43
C ASN A 362 -4.70 16.07 -30.08
N GLY A 363 -5.66 15.51 -29.30
CA GLY A 363 -5.33 14.75 -28.11
C GLY A 363 -4.61 13.43 -28.44
N SER A 364 -3.75 12.96 -27.56
CA SER A 364 -3.04 11.67 -27.68
C SER A 364 -3.13 10.85 -26.40
N ARG A 365 -3.24 9.53 -26.56
CA ARG A 365 -3.18 8.54 -25.49
C ARG A 365 -2.11 7.53 -25.86
N GLN A 366 -1.14 7.35 -24.99
CA GLN A 366 -0.09 6.37 -25.16
C GLN A 366 -0.10 5.36 -24.03
N SER A 367 0.16 4.10 -24.34
CA SER A 367 0.23 3.01 -23.36
C SER A 367 1.50 2.20 -23.60
N TYR A 368 2.21 1.83 -22.52
CA TYR A 368 3.42 1.02 -22.57
C TYR A 368 3.63 0.32 -21.22
N LYS A 369 3.92 -0.98 -21.22
CA LYS A 369 4.17 -1.79 -20.01
C LYS A 369 3.12 -1.59 -18.93
N ASP A 370 1.85 -1.69 -19.29
CA ASP A 370 0.71 -1.53 -18.36
C ASP A 370 0.59 -0.12 -17.73
N LEU A 371 1.15 0.88 -18.35
CA LEU A 371 0.99 2.29 -18.01
C LEU A 371 0.31 3.00 -19.16
N SER A 372 -0.56 3.95 -18.85
CA SER A 372 -1.22 4.76 -19.84
C SER A 372 -1.31 6.20 -19.40
N VAL A 373 -0.94 7.11 -20.29
CA VAL A 373 -1.03 8.56 -20.09
C VAL A 373 -1.85 9.15 -21.22
N ARG A 374 -2.78 10.02 -20.87
CA ARG A 374 -3.55 10.81 -21.82
C ARG A 374 -3.09 12.25 -21.79
N VAL A 375 -2.90 12.83 -22.96
CA VAL A 375 -2.50 14.23 -23.15
C VAL A 375 -3.54 14.93 -24.02
N ILE A 376 -4.13 16.01 -23.53
CA ILE A 376 -5.11 16.80 -24.24
C ILE A 376 -4.64 18.25 -24.33
N PRO A 377 -4.26 18.76 -25.49
CA PRO A 377 -4.06 20.18 -25.73
C PRO A 377 -5.43 20.89 -25.90
N ILE A 378 -5.59 22.02 -25.26
CA ILE A 378 -6.78 22.86 -25.32
C ILE A 378 -6.30 24.28 -25.63
N TYR A 379 -6.79 24.87 -26.71
CA TYR A 379 -6.51 26.27 -27.04
C TYR A 379 -7.63 27.18 -26.54
N ASP A 380 -7.25 28.19 -25.79
CA ASP A 380 -8.15 29.27 -25.34
C ASP A 380 -7.97 30.47 -26.23
N GLY A 381 -8.86 30.62 -27.20
CA GLY A 381 -8.80 31.71 -28.19
C GLY A 381 -9.13 33.08 -27.62
N THR A 382 -9.66 33.18 -26.40
CA THR A 382 -9.96 34.47 -25.75
C THR A 382 -8.71 35.13 -25.18
N ASN A 383 -7.82 34.30 -24.62
CA ASN A 383 -6.62 34.75 -23.93
C ASN A 383 -5.31 34.43 -24.69
N ASP A 384 -5.41 33.80 -25.86
CA ASP A 384 -4.28 33.35 -26.70
C ASP A 384 -3.32 32.42 -25.90
N ILE A 385 -3.90 31.44 -25.17
CA ILE A 385 -3.18 30.52 -24.30
C ILE A 385 -3.43 29.08 -24.74
N SER A 386 -2.35 28.31 -24.89
CA SER A 386 -2.42 26.85 -25.05
C SER A 386 -2.32 26.15 -23.69
N LYS A 387 -3.37 25.46 -23.28
CA LYS A 387 -3.44 24.66 -22.06
C LYS A 387 -3.20 23.20 -22.40
N TRP A 388 -2.38 22.53 -21.63
CA TRP A 388 -2.07 21.11 -21.79
C TRP A 388 -2.45 20.37 -20.54
N ARG A 389 -3.14 19.27 -20.71
CA ARG A 389 -3.61 18.41 -19.62
C ARG A 389 -2.99 17.04 -19.76
N LEU A 390 -2.27 16.61 -18.72
CA LEU A 390 -1.72 15.25 -18.56
C LEU A 390 -2.57 14.50 -17.54
N ASP A 391 -3.22 13.42 -17.93
CA ASP A 391 -4.08 12.61 -17.06
C ASP A 391 -3.60 11.17 -16.93
N LEU A 392 -3.75 10.62 -15.74
CA LEU A 392 -3.58 9.22 -15.40
C LEU A 392 -4.82 8.75 -14.64
N LEU A 393 -5.37 7.61 -15.04
CA LEU A 393 -6.47 6.93 -14.33
C LEU A 393 -5.96 5.61 -13.77
N TYR A 394 -6.18 5.41 -12.47
CA TYR A 394 -5.74 4.19 -11.80
C TYR A 394 -6.70 3.72 -10.73
N GLY A 395 -6.56 2.45 -10.38
CA GLY A 395 -7.18 1.84 -9.23
C GLY A 395 -6.13 1.15 -8.39
N ARG A 396 -6.33 1.13 -7.08
CA ARG A 396 -5.44 0.48 -6.14
C ARG A 396 -6.24 -0.32 -5.10
N LYS A 397 -5.71 -1.47 -4.70
CA LYS A 397 -6.33 -2.27 -3.64
C LYS A 397 -5.28 -3.10 -2.91
N LEU A 398 -5.31 -3.03 -1.58
CA LEU A 398 -4.62 -3.98 -0.73
C LEU A 398 -5.37 -5.32 -0.81
N VAL A 399 -4.72 -6.34 -1.41
CA VAL A 399 -5.34 -7.64 -1.68
C VAL A 399 -5.25 -8.54 -0.45
N ASP A 400 -4.06 -8.64 0.14
CA ASP A 400 -3.82 -9.46 1.32
C ASP A 400 -2.93 -8.74 2.34
N PRO A 401 -3.51 -8.26 3.46
CA PRO A 401 -2.76 -7.58 4.51
C PRO A 401 -1.70 -8.45 5.21
N ARG A 402 -1.80 -9.78 5.14
CA ARG A 402 -0.83 -10.72 5.73
C ARG A 402 0.54 -10.66 5.07
N LEU A 403 0.58 -10.21 3.80
CA LEU A 403 1.77 -10.19 2.97
C LEU A 403 2.64 -8.95 3.18
N GLY A 404 2.36 -8.14 4.18
CA GLY A 404 3.11 -6.94 4.49
C GLY A 404 3.30 -6.71 5.98
N VAL A 405 4.40 -6.01 6.30
CA VAL A 405 4.82 -5.66 7.67
C VAL A 405 5.28 -4.22 7.67
N ARG A 406 4.87 -3.46 8.69
CA ARG A 406 5.41 -2.13 9.00
C ARG A 406 6.63 -2.28 9.90
N LEU A 407 7.63 -1.42 9.69
CA LEU A 407 8.89 -1.45 10.41
C LEU A 407 9.24 -0.03 10.88
N SER A 408 9.56 0.13 12.16
CA SER A 408 10.06 1.38 12.74
C SER A 408 10.93 1.11 13.96
#